data_ba92cde16997f40bfeae25eba831073b
#
_entry.id   ba92cde16997f40bfeae25eba831073b
#
_cell.length_a   1.000
_cell.length_b   1.000
_cell.length_c   1.000
_cell.angle_alpha   90.00
_cell.angle_beta   90.00
_cell.angle_gamma   90.00
#
_symmetry.space_group_name_H-M   'P 1'
#
loop_
_entity.id
_entity.type
_entity.pdbx_description
1 polymer ?
#
loop_
_entity_poly.entity_id
_entity_poly.type
_entity_poly.pdbx_seq_one_letter_code
_entity_poly.pdbx_strand_id
1 'polypeptide(L)'
;MGPVNAEVAIDVPREVAFDFVADLANRPAFTDHFVRDFHLLRVESSGVGAGARFRFVAPPQAIWMDTTIVELERPQRISERGNGGRWNRIPSATEWELIAGPGPLTTVRVTYWTEPGNSLDRLKEVIGGASIWYGRDWSTALRRLRDLLESEGRDGRPAMAGGSGYSTPVHR
;
A
#
# COMPACT_ATOMS: atom_id res chain seq x y z
N MET A 1 9.10 1.88 15.11
CA MET A 1 7.73 1.44 15.48
C MET A 1 7.67 -0.06 15.26
N GLY A 2 7.14 -0.82 16.25
CA GLY A 2 6.92 -2.26 16.09
C GLY A 2 5.92 -2.58 14.97
N PRO A 3 5.83 -3.85 14.54
CA PRO A 3 4.99 -4.24 13.43
C PRO A 3 3.50 -3.94 13.71
N VAL A 4 2.86 -3.36 12.70
CA VAL A 4 1.42 -3.12 12.65
C VAL A 4 0.84 -4.09 11.63
N ASN A 5 -0.15 -4.87 12.04
CA ASN A 5 -0.77 -5.87 11.21
C ASN A 5 -2.24 -5.50 10.92
N ALA A 6 -2.66 -5.74 9.69
CA ALA A 6 -4.06 -5.71 9.30
C ALA A 6 -4.34 -6.85 8.31
N GLU A 7 -5.55 -7.38 8.32
CA GLU A 7 -5.96 -8.43 7.38
C GLU A 7 -7.40 -8.29 6.96
N VAL A 8 -7.73 -8.83 5.80
CA VAL A 8 -9.08 -8.89 5.26
C VAL A 8 -9.25 -10.13 4.38
N ALA A 9 -10.40 -10.76 4.44
CA ALA A 9 -10.80 -11.79 3.49
C ALA A 9 -11.52 -11.14 2.30
N ILE A 10 -11.16 -11.56 1.07
CA ILE A 10 -11.65 -11.02 -0.20
C ILE A 10 -12.12 -12.19 -1.06
N ASP A 11 -13.30 -12.11 -1.65
CA ASP A 11 -13.88 -13.15 -2.51
C ASP A 11 -13.39 -13.03 -3.97
N VAL A 12 -12.07 -13.18 -4.14
CA VAL A 12 -11.40 -13.25 -5.44
C VAL A 12 -10.23 -14.23 -5.40
N PRO A 13 -9.84 -14.82 -6.55
CA PRO A 13 -8.65 -15.67 -6.64
C PRO A 13 -7.39 -14.95 -6.19
N ARG A 14 -6.50 -15.68 -5.54
CA ARG A 14 -5.25 -15.14 -4.97
C ARG A 14 -4.38 -14.45 -6.01
N GLU A 15 -4.33 -14.99 -7.22
CA GLU A 15 -3.57 -14.42 -8.34
C GLU A 15 -4.09 -13.03 -8.72
N VAL A 16 -5.40 -12.83 -8.73
CA VAL A 16 -6.04 -11.54 -9.02
C VAL A 16 -5.71 -10.52 -7.94
N ALA A 17 -5.87 -10.90 -6.67
CA ALA A 17 -5.52 -10.03 -5.55
C ALA A 17 -4.03 -9.68 -5.54
N PHE A 18 -3.17 -10.67 -5.84
CA PHE A 18 -1.73 -10.46 -5.90
C PHE A 18 -1.33 -9.47 -7.00
N ASP A 19 -1.81 -9.71 -8.24
CA ASP A 19 -1.45 -8.87 -9.39
C ASP A 19 -1.92 -7.42 -9.17
N PHE A 20 -3.08 -7.23 -8.53
CA PHE A 20 -3.58 -5.91 -8.18
C PHE A 20 -2.69 -5.20 -7.14
N VAL A 21 -2.31 -5.89 -6.05
CA VAL A 21 -1.49 -5.31 -4.97
C VAL A 21 -0.05 -5.07 -5.41
N ALA A 22 0.49 -5.96 -6.26
CA ALA A 22 1.86 -5.87 -6.79
C ALA A 22 2.07 -4.71 -7.78
N ASP A 23 0.99 -4.16 -8.35
CA ASP A 23 1.06 -2.96 -9.16
C ASP A 23 0.90 -1.70 -8.28
N LEU A 24 2.00 -0.99 -8.07
CA LEU A 24 2.01 0.24 -7.26
C LEU A 24 1.11 1.35 -7.82
N ALA A 25 0.76 1.32 -9.11
CA ALA A 25 -0.18 2.27 -9.69
C ALA A 25 -1.59 2.15 -9.09
N ASN A 26 -1.96 0.99 -8.58
CA ASN A 26 -3.24 0.73 -7.93
C ASN A 26 -3.26 1.20 -6.46
N ARG A 27 -2.11 1.47 -5.85
CA ARG A 27 -1.99 1.80 -4.43
C ARG A 27 -2.87 2.97 -4.00
N PRO A 28 -2.95 4.09 -4.73
CA PRO A 28 -3.79 5.22 -4.35
C PRO A 28 -5.28 4.89 -4.24
N ALA A 29 -5.78 3.93 -5.03
CA ALA A 29 -7.20 3.59 -5.08
C ALA A 29 -7.76 3.13 -3.72
N PHE A 30 -6.92 2.55 -2.87
CA PHE A 30 -7.36 2.07 -1.55
C PHE A 30 -6.64 2.72 -0.36
N THR A 31 -5.56 3.51 -0.60
CA THR A 31 -4.77 4.14 0.47
C THR A 31 -4.91 5.66 0.55
N ASP A 32 -5.66 6.32 -0.33
CA ASP A 32 -5.74 7.78 -0.47
C ASP A 32 -6.24 8.53 0.78
N HIS A 33 -6.82 7.85 1.75
CA HIS A 33 -7.27 8.46 3.01
C HIS A 33 -6.11 8.79 3.96
N PHE A 34 -4.94 8.13 3.85
CA PHE A 34 -3.76 8.39 4.67
C PHE A 34 -2.46 8.51 3.86
N VAL A 35 -2.48 8.14 2.58
CA VAL A 35 -1.36 8.32 1.64
C VAL A 35 -1.70 9.44 0.67
N ARG A 36 -0.88 10.47 0.63
CA ARG A 36 -1.07 11.65 -0.23
C ARG A 36 0.13 11.84 -1.15
N ASP A 37 -0.05 12.64 -2.20
CA ASP A 37 1.02 13.02 -3.13
C ASP A 37 1.79 11.79 -3.65
N PHE A 38 1.05 10.73 -3.97
CA PHE A 38 1.62 9.48 -4.45
C PHE A 38 2.09 9.63 -5.90
N HIS A 39 3.33 9.26 -6.15
CA HIS A 39 3.89 9.22 -7.49
C HIS A 39 4.90 8.07 -7.64
N LEU A 40 4.87 7.44 -8.80
CA LEU A 40 5.82 6.41 -9.16
C LEU A 40 7.22 7.02 -9.37
N LEU A 41 8.25 6.31 -8.93
CA LEU A 41 9.65 6.71 -9.13
C LEU A 41 10.21 6.20 -10.45
N ARG A 42 9.52 5.27 -11.10
CA ARG A 42 9.89 4.64 -12.37
C ARG A 42 8.68 4.51 -13.27
N VAL A 43 8.93 4.25 -14.55
CA VAL A 43 7.86 4.01 -15.53
C VAL A 43 7.14 2.70 -15.23
N GLU A 44 7.91 1.68 -14.83
CA GLU A 44 7.37 0.38 -14.42
C GLU A 44 6.76 0.52 -13.02
N SER A 45 5.46 0.24 -12.92
CA SER A 45 4.71 0.29 -11.66
C SER A 45 4.68 -1.04 -10.90
N SER A 46 5.14 -2.13 -11.53
CA SER A 46 5.13 -3.49 -10.97
C SER A 46 6.49 -4.17 -11.17
N GLY A 47 6.69 -5.29 -10.46
CA GLY A 47 7.95 -6.02 -10.53
C GLY A 47 8.98 -5.57 -9.47
N VAL A 48 10.02 -6.39 -9.29
CA VAL A 48 11.14 -6.06 -8.41
C VAL A 48 11.86 -4.81 -8.91
N GLY A 49 12.04 -3.83 -8.01
CA GLY A 49 12.61 -2.53 -8.33
C GLY A 49 11.56 -1.45 -8.67
N ALA A 50 10.28 -1.78 -8.86
CA ALA A 50 9.23 -0.79 -8.93
C ALA A 50 9.17 0.00 -7.61
N GLY A 51 9.03 1.31 -7.69
CA GLY A 51 9.08 2.17 -6.51
C GLY A 51 8.13 3.35 -6.61
N ALA A 52 7.75 3.86 -5.43
CA ALA A 52 6.89 5.02 -5.31
C ALA A 52 7.36 5.93 -4.17
N ARG A 53 7.00 7.21 -4.27
CA ARG A 53 7.16 8.21 -3.23
C ARG A 53 5.83 8.83 -2.89
N PHE A 54 5.59 9.06 -1.61
CA PHE A 54 4.31 9.55 -1.10
C PHE A 54 4.46 10.22 0.26
N ARG A 55 3.40 10.88 0.71
CA ARG A 55 3.30 11.39 2.07
C ARG A 55 2.36 10.52 2.90
N PHE A 56 2.86 10.00 4.00
CA PHE A 56 2.04 9.48 5.09
C PHE A 56 1.47 10.63 5.91
N VAL A 57 0.16 10.67 6.04
CA VAL A 57 -0.55 11.69 6.83
C VAL A 57 -1.03 11.05 8.12
N ALA A 58 -0.32 11.34 9.21
CA ALA A 58 -0.72 10.97 10.56
C ALA A 58 -0.73 12.25 11.41
N PRO A 59 -1.91 12.87 11.62
CA PRO A 59 -2.00 14.12 12.35
C PRO A 59 -1.32 14.07 13.72
N PRO A 60 -0.55 15.11 14.11
CA PRO A 60 -0.40 16.39 13.44
C PRO A 60 0.68 16.44 12.36
N GLN A 61 1.27 15.33 11.98
CA GLN A 61 2.43 15.27 11.09
C GLN A 61 2.09 14.63 9.73
N ALA A 62 2.82 15.06 8.71
CA ALA A 62 2.88 14.40 7.42
C ALA A 62 4.35 14.11 7.09
N ILE A 63 4.66 12.86 6.77
CA ILE A 63 6.04 12.39 6.58
C ILE A 63 6.20 11.88 5.16
N TRP A 64 7.20 12.39 4.46
CA TRP A 64 7.60 11.81 3.17
C TRP A 64 8.21 10.44 3.37
N MET A 65 7.76 9.50 2.55
CA MET A 65 8.22 8.13 2.50
C MET A 65 8.48 7.74 1.06
N ASP A 66 9.41 6.83 0.85
CA ASP A 66 9.50 6.05 -0.38
C ASP A 66 9.34 4.57 -0.08
N THR A 67 9.03 3.80 -1.11
CA THR A 67 9.00 2.34 -1.07
C THR A 67 9.49 1.77 -2.37
N THR A 68 10.07 0.59 -2.32
CA THR A 68 10.51 -0.18 -3.49
C THR A 68 10.19 -1.65 -3.25
N ILE A 69 9.62 -2.32 -4.24
CA ILE A 69 9.41 -3.76 -4.22
C ILE A 69 10.79 -4.42 -4.34
N VAL A 70 11.17 -5.18 -3.32
CA VAL A 70 12.47 -5.88 -3.27
C VAL A 70 12.34 -7.37 -3.54
N GLU A 71 11.16 -7.93 -3.32
CA GLU A 71 10.90 -9.36 -3.53
C GLU A 71 9.44 -9.59 -3.92
N LEU A 72 9.22 -10.51 -4.85
CA LEU A 72 7.91 -10.98 -5.28
C LEU A 72 7.91 -12.51 -5.33
N GLU A 73 7.07 -13.12 -4.52
CA GLU A 73 6.76 -14.56 -4.57
C GLU A 73 5.32 -14.74 -5.02
N ARG A 74 5.08 -14.70 -6.33
CA ARG A 74 3.73 -14.81 -6.89
C ARG A 74 3.16 -16.22 -6.69
N PRO A 75 1.94 -16.36 -6.22
CA PRO A 75 0.97 -15.32 -5.81
C PRO A 75 0.88 -15.15 -4.27
N GLN A 76 1.96 -15.33 -3.52
CA GLN A 76 1.94 -15.49 -2.08
C GLN A 76 2.42 -14.28 -1.30
N ARG A 77 3.53 -13.64 -1.72
CA ARG A 77 4.20 -12.61 -0.92
C ARG A 77 4.77 -11.49 -1.77
N ILE A 78 4.67 -10.27 -1.24
CA ILE A 78 5.32 -9.07 -1.78
C ILE A 78 6.06 -8.42 -0.62
N SER A 79 7.36 -8.19 -0.79
CA SER A 79 8.19 -7.48 0.18
C SER A 79 8.60 -6.12 -0.36
N GLU A 80 8.35 -5.09 0.42
CA GLU A 80 8.72 -3.71 0.10
C GLU A 80 9.67 -3.17 1.16
N ARG A 81 10.64 -2.37 0.74
CA ARG A 81 11.56 -1.64 1.62
C ARG A 81 11.60 -0.20 1.19
N GLY A 82 11.72 0.68 2.16
CA GLY A 82 11.76 2.11 1.91
C GLY A 82 12.38 2.88 3.05
N ASN A 83 12.37 4.20 2.89
CA ASN A 83 12.87 5.11 3.89
C ASN A 83 11.93 6.31 4.00
N GLY A 84 11.94 6.94 5.18
CA GLY A 84 11.10 8.10 5.39
C GLY A 84 11.64 9.08 6.42
N GLY A 85 10.81 10.08 6.72
CA GLY A 85 11.14 11.12 7.66
C GLY A 85 12.14 12.15 7.12
N ARG A 86 12.58 13.03 8.00
CA ARG A 86 13.56 14.06 7.63
C ARG A 86 14.88 13.41 7.24
N TRP A 87 15.34 13.66 6.01
CA TRP A 87 16.57 13.12 5.42
C TRP A 87 16.53 11.60 5.13
N ASN A 88 15.34 11.00 4.94
CA ASN A 88 15.19 9.56 4.68
C ASN A 88 15.94 8.68 5.71
N ARG A 89 15.85 9.02 7.00
CA ARG A 89 16.60 8.33 8.06
C ARG A 89 15.85 7.20 8.74
N ILE A 90 14.57 7.03 8.43
CA ILE A 90 13.73 6.02 9.08
C ILE A 90 13.48 4.90 8.07
N PRO A 91 14.22 3.79 8.15
CA PRO A 91 13.92 2.62 7.34
C PRO A 91 12.52 2.12 7.63
N SER A 92 11.84 1.68 6.59
CA SER A 92 10.50 1.10 6.66
C SER A 92 10.42 -0.18 5.85
N ALA A 93 9.50 -1.04 6.24
CA ALA A 93 9.21 -2.26 5.53
C ALA A 93 7.72 -2.52 5.51
N THR A 94 7.26 -3.08 4.39
CA THR A 94 5.89 -3.57 4.22
C THR A 94 5.96 -4.98 3.65
N GLU A 95 5.29 -5.91 4.31
CA GLU A 95 5.12 -7.27 3.84
C GLU A 95 3.63 -7.51 3.55
N TRP A 96 3.37 -8.04 2.38
CA TRP A 96 2.04 -8.49 1.98
C TRP A 96 2.04 -10.00 1.87
N GLU A 97 1.13 -10.65 2.56
CA GLU A 97 0.89 -12.08 2.47
C GLU A 97 -0.51 -12.33 1.93
N LEU A 98 -0.60 -13.17 0.91
CA LEU A 98 -1.86 -13.57 0.30
C LEU A 98 -2.05 -15.07 0.54
N ILE A 99 -3.03 -15.41 1.36
CA ILE A 99 -3.29 -16.77 1.84
C ILE A 99 -4.55 -17.28 1.17
N ALA A 100 -4.43 -18.41 0.45
CA ALA A 100 -5.59 -19.03 -0.18
C ALA A 100 -6.54 -19.60 0.87
N GLY A 101 -7.82 -19.28 0.73
CA GLY A 101 -8.93 -19.87 1.49
C GLY A 101 -9.69 -20.90 0.66
N PRO A 102 -10.84 -21.35 1.15
CA PRO A 102 -11.72 -22.24 0.38
C PRO A 102 -12.35 -21.51 -0.81
N GLY A 103 -12.40 -22.19 -1.97
CA GLY A 103 -12.91 -21.58 -3.21
C GLY A 103 -12.07 -20.40 -3.69
N PRO A 104 -12.70 -19.32 -4.15
CA PRO A 104 -11.98 -18.12 -4.60
C PRO A 104 -11.50 -17.21 -3.47
N LEU A 105 -11.80 -17.54 -2.21
CA LEU A 105 -11.50 -16.68 -1.06
C LEU A 105 -9.99 -16.53 -0.87
N THR A 106 -9.55 -15.30 -0.70
CA THR A 106 -8.16 -14.95 -0.38
C THR A 106 -8.10 -14.08 0.86
N THR A 107 -7.27 -14.43 1.82
CA THR A 107 -6.94 -13.54 2.94
C THR A 107 -5.71 -12.74 2.58
N VAL A 108 -5.85 -11.42 2.53
CA VAL A 108 -4.76 -10.46 2.33
C VAL A 108 -4.37 -9.91 3.69
N ARG A 109 -3.10 -10.09 4.06
CA ARG A 109 -2.50 -9.55 5.28
C ARG A 109 -1.40 -8.58 4.91
N VAL A 110 -1.37 -7.44 5.58
CA VAL A 110 -0.27 -6.48 5.50
C VAL A 110 0.40 -6.33 6.86
N THR A 111 1.72 -6.37 6.87
CA THR A 111 2.55 -6.06 8.03
C THR A 111 3.44 -4.88 7.68
N TYR A 112 3.32 -3.79 8.44
CA TYR A 112 4.11 -2.58 8.25
C TYR A 112 4.91 -2.26 9.51
N TRP A 113 6.20 -1.91 9.36
CA TRP A 113 7.01 -1.45 10.49
C TRP A 113 8.05 -0.42 10.05
N THR A 114 8.60 0.29 11.05
CA THR A 114 9.71 1.22 10.87
C THR A 114 10.82 0.92 11.86
N GLU A 115 12.06 1.19 11.46
CA GLU A 115 13.25 0.99 12.29
C GLU A 115 13.89 2.35 12.62
N PRO A 116 13.39 3.06 13.66
CA PRO A 116 13.95 4.36 14.01
C PRO A 116 15.39 4.22 14.51
N GLY A 117 16.31 4.93 13.86
CA GLY A 117 17.75 4.88 14.16
C GLY A 117 18.14 5.57 15.46
N ASN A 118 17.25 6.39 16.08
CA ASN A 118 17.52 7.19 17.26
C ASN A 118 16.48 7.01 18.37
N SER A 119 16.92 7.06 19.62
CA SER A 119 16.03 6.97 20.80
C SER A 119 14.96 8.07 20.85
N LEU A 120 15.25 9.27 20.32
CA LEU A 120 14.29 10.38 20.22
C LEU A 120 13.17 10.10 19.20
N ASP A 121 13.48 9.48 18.08
CA ASP A 121 12.48 9.12 17.07
C ASP A 121 11.61 7.97 17.57
N ARG A 122 12.20 7.01 18.28
CA ARG A 122 11.47 5.93 18.96
C ARG A 122 10.51 6.49 20.03
N LEU A 123 10.94 7.48 20.80
CA LEU A 123 10.10 8.12 21.82
C LEU A 123 8.92 8.86 21.18
N LYS A 124 9.13 9.58 20.09
CA LYS A 124 8.06 10.27 19.33
C LYS A 124 7.05 9.28 18.74
N GLU A 125 7.48 8.15 18.24
CA GLU A 125 6.59 7.09 17.74
C GLU A 125 5.71 6.51 18.84
N VAL A 126 6.27 6.29 20.04
CA VAL A 126 5.52 5.76 21.20
C VAL A 126 4.52 6.78 21.74
N ILE A 127 4.96 8.03 21.96
CA ILE A 127 4.11 9.09 22.52
C ILE A 127 3.02 9.51 21.54
N GLY A 128 3.31 9.48 20.23
CA GLY A 128 2.37 9.88 19.19
C GLY A 128 1.27 8.84 18.90
N GLY A 129 1.27 7.66 19.56
CA GLY A 129 0.29 6.61 19.28
C GLY A 129 0.32 6.10 17.85
N ALA A 130 1.44 6.26 17.15
CA ALA A 130 1.59 5.99 15.73
C ALA A 130 1.10 4.58 15.34
N SER A 131 1.38 3.57 16.15
CA SER A 131 0.95 2.19 15.88
C SER A 131 -0.56 2.01 15.82
N ILE A 132 -1.31 2.75 16.65
CA ILE A 132 -2.79 2.68 16.69
C ILE A 132 -3.36 3.34 15.44
N TRP A 133 -2.83 4.49 15.03
CA TRP A 133 -3.27 5.20 13.82
C TRP A 133 -3.00 4.36 12.57
N TYR A 134 -1.78 3.87 12.41
CA TYR A 134 -1.41 3.05 11.25
C TYR A 134 -2.21 1.74 11.16
N GLY A 135 -2.49 1.08 12.30
CA GLY A 135 -3.32 -0.12 12.32
C GLY A 135 -4.74 0.14 11.82
N ARG A 136 -5.32 1.27 12.22
CA ARG A 136 -6.66 1.69 11.77
C ARG A 136 -6.69 2.06 10.29
N ASP A 137 -5.67 2.78 9.83
CA ASP A 137 -5.55 3.21 8.44
C ASP A 137 -5.35 2.02 7.52
N TRP A 138 -4.46 1.09 7.85
CA TRP A 138 -4.27 -0.14 7.10
C TRP A 138 -5.52 -1.03 7.08
N SER A 139 -6.22 -1.13 8.20
CA SER A 139 -7.50 -1.87 8.24
C SER A 139 -8.57 -1.23 7.35
N THR A 140 -8.57 0.09 7.24
CA THR A 140 -9.47 0.82 6.34
C THR A 140 -9.06 0.63 4.88
N ALA A 141 -7.74 0.68 4.59
CA ALA A 141 -7.20 0.42 3.26
C ALA A 141 -7.57 -0.98 2.76
N LEU A 142 -7.41 -1.99 3.60
CA LEU A 142 -7.76 -3.37 3.22
C LEU A 142 -9.26 -3.56 2.97
N ARG A 143 -10.14 -2.90 3.72
CA ARG A 143 -11.58 -2.93 3.43
C ARG A 143 -11.90 -2.30 2.07
N ARG A 144 -11.26 -1.17 1.74
CA ARG A 144 -11.41 -0.54 0.42
C ARG A 144 -10.85 -1.42 -0.70
N LEU A 145 -9.71 -2.08 -0.47
CA LEU A 145 -9.15 -3.05 -1.40
C LEU A 145 -10.14 -4.18 -1.68
N ARG A 146 -10.77 -4.73 -0.64
CA ARG A 146 -11.82 -5.74 -0.79
C ARG A 146 -12.97 -5.22 -1.64
N ASP A 147 -13.52 -4.06 -1.27
CA ASP A 147 -14.69 -3.50 -1.95
C ASP A 147 -14.40 -3.22 -3.44
N LEU A 148 -13.19 -2.78 -3.78
CA LEU A 148 -12.73 -2.62 -5.15
C LEU A 148 -12.70 -3.95 -5.90
N LEU A 149 -11.98 -4.93 -5.40
CA LEU A 149 -11.76 -6.21 -6.09
C LEU A 149 -13.05 -7.01 -6.24
N GLU A 150 -13.92 -7.00 -5.23
CA GLU A 150 -15.21 -7.68 -5.29
C GLU A 150 -16.21 -6.98 -6.23
N SER A 151 -16.15 -5.65 -6.35
CA SER A 151 -17.00 -4.93 -7.30
C SER A 151 -16.58 -5.18 -8.75
N GLU A 152 -15.29 -5.18 -9.04
CA GLU A 152 -14.76 -5.46 -10.37
C GLU A 152 -15.02 -6.91 -10.80
N GLY A 153 -14.91 -7.86 -9.87
CA GLY A 153 -15.27 -9.26 -10.12
C GLY A 153 -16.75 -9.46 -10.50
N ARG A 154 -17.65 -8.62 -10.00
CA ARG A 154 -19.08 -8.66 -10.36
C ARG A 154 -19.39 -8.04 -11.72
N ASP A 155 -18.65 -6.99 -12.09
CA ASP A 155 -18.88 -6.25 -13.33
C ASP A 155 -18.18 -6.87 -14.56
N GLY A 156 -17.39 -7.91 -14.37
CA GLY A 156 -16.62 -8.60 -15.42
C GLY A 156 -15.62 -7.69 -16.15
N ARG A 157 -15.29 -6.53 -15.57
CA ARG A 157 -14.29 -5.60 -16.08
C ARG A 157 -12.92 -5.91 -15.46
N PRO A 158 -11.88 -6.09 -16.29
CA PRO A 158 -10.52 -6.15 -15.75
C PRO A 158 -10.18 -4.83 -15.05
N ALA A 159 -9.51 -4.91 -13.89
CA ALA A 159 -9.00 -3.74 -13.19
C ALA A 159 -8.13 -2.91 -14.14
N MET A 160 -8.65 -1.79 -14.61
CA MET A 160 -7.90 -0.84 -15.42
C MET A 160 -7.32 0.20 -14.49
N ALA A 161 -6.01 0.21 -14.33
CA ALA A 161 -5.29 1.30 -13.69
C ALA A 161 -5.72 2.63 -14.34
N GLY A 162 -6.24 3.55 -13.51
CA GLY A 162 -6.90 4.76 -13.97
C GLY A 162 -6.04 5.62 -14.90
N GLY A 163 -6.36 5.58 -16.17
CA GLY A 163 -5.97 6.59 -17.12
C GLY A 163 -6.83 7.84 -16.86
N SER A 164 -6.28 8.90 -16.26
CA SER A 164 -6.91 10.20 -16.22
C SER A 164 -7.05 10.71 -17.65
N GLY A 165 -8.26 10.63 -18.18
CA GLY A 165 -8.60 11.22 -19.47
C GLY A 165 -8.46 12.73 -19.40
N TYR A 166 -7.36 13.26 -19.90
CA TYR A 166 -7.28 14.67 -20.27
C TYR A 166 -8.15 14.87 -21.51
N SER A 167 -9.37 15.33 -21.30
CA SER A 167 -10.19 15.91 -22.38
C SER A 167 -9.59 17.25 -22.76
N THR A 168 -8.92 17.31 -23.88
CA THR A 168 -8.48 18.55 -24.50
C THR A 168 -9.72 19.26 -25.07
N PRO A 169 -10.04 20.50 -24.69
CA PRO A 169 -11.12 21.24 -25.35
C PRO A 169 -10.68 21.63 -26.76
N VAL A 170 -11.43 21.15 -27.76
CA VAL A 170 -11.28 21.58 -29.14
C VAL A 170 -11.89 22.97 -29.23
N HIS A 171 -11.08 24.02 -29.40
CA HIS A 171 -11.54 25.35 -29.83
C HIS A 171 -11.89 25.28 -31.32
N ARG A 172 -13.13 25.61 -31.61
CA ARG A 172 -13.59 26.13 -32.93
C ARG A 172 -13.53 27.63 -32.93
#